data_94cc6527950436af429a9e3465fbe4fa
#
_entry.id   94cc6527950436af429a9e3465fbe4fa
#
_cell.length_a   1.000
_cell.length_b   1.000
_cell.length_c   1.000
_cell.angle_alpha   90.00
_cell.angle_beta   90.00
_cell.angle_gamma   90.00
#
_symmetry.space_group_name_H-M   'P 1'
#
loop_
_entity.id
_entity.type
_entity.pdbx_description
1 polymer ?
#
loop_
_entity_poly.entity_id
_entity_poly.type
_entity_poly.pdbx_seq_one_letter_code
_entity_poly.pdbx_strand_id
1 'polypeptide(L)'
;MHVLKKALAFLREHNEAAFATVEDGKPKIRVFQIMRVVGPNLYFATAPHKEVYRQLQSNPNVEILAMAGNLSVRVTGRAVFDVPDEVARAIYAENPVLPRLYKAYSDLAYFRLPVEKLDYYDLTPTPPLFEHFECEEAH
;
A
#
# COMPACT_ATOMS: atom_id res chain seq x y z
N MET A 1 7.49 17.07 3.01
CA MET A 1 6.27 17.14 3.83
C MET A 1 5.05 17.47 3.00
N HIS A 2 5.13 18.54 2.20
CA HIS A 2 4.01 18.90 1.33
C HIS A 2 3.66 17.78 0.32
N VAL A 3 4.69 17.21 -0.32
CA VAL A 3 4.46 16.17 -1.33
C VAL A 3 3.89 14.90 -0.69
N LEU A 4 4.37 14.53 0.50
CA LEU A 4 3.86 13.35 1.20
C LEU A 4 2.37 13.52 1.51
N LYS A 5 1.98 14.68 2.03
CA LYS A 5 0.61 14.94 2.41
C LYS A 5 -0.35 14.85 1.23
N LYS A 6 0.01 15.47 0.10
CA LYS A 6 -0.87 15.44 -1.08
C LYS A 6 -0.89 14.06 -1.73
N ALA A 7 0.22 13.33 -1.67
CA ALA A 7 0.26 11.97 -2.21
C ALA A 7 -0.61 11.03 -1.39
N LEU A 8 -0.59 11.16 -0.05
CA LEU A 8 -1.44 10.34 0.81
C LEU A 8 -2.92 10.65 0.58
N ALA A 9 -3.26 11.93 0.35
CA ALA A 9 -4.63 12.31 0.00
C ALA A 9 -5.06 11.67 -1.31
N PHE A 10 -4.16 11.64 -2.30
CA PHE A 10 -4.43 10.98 -3.58
C PHE A 10 -4.70 9.49 -3.38
N LEU A 11 -3.89 8.82 -2.54
CA LEU A 11 -4.04 7.39 -2.29
C LEU A 11 -5.32 7.06 -1.52
N ARG A 12 -5.82 7.97 -0.68
CA ARG A 12 -7.12 7.78 -0.03
C ARG A 12 -8.25 7.79 -1.05
N GLU A 13 -8.16 8.68 -2.03
CA GLU A 13 -9.18 8.82 -3.07
C GLU A 13 -9.08 7.74 -4.13
N HIS A 14 -7.85 7.35 -4.50
CA HIS A 14 -7.57 6.36 -5.54
C HIS A 14 -6.84 5.19 -4.90
N ASN A 15 -7.62 4.34 -4.22
CA ASN A 15 -7.06 3.34 -3.32
C ASN A 15 -6.79 1.97 -3.94
N GLU A 16 -7.01 1.82 -5.24
CA GLU A 16 -6.61 0.60 -5.94
C GLU A 16 -5.23 0.80 -6.54
N ALA A 17 -4.31 -0.07 -6.20
CA ALA A 17 -2.92 0.10 -6.59
C ALA A 17 -2.34 -1.19 -7.13
N ALA A 18 -1.46 -1.06 -8.12
CA ALA A 18 -0.60 -2.17 -8.54
C ALA A 18 0.40 -2.39 -7.41
N PHE A 19 0.56 -3.64 -7.00
CA PHE A 19 1.33 -4.01 -5.81
C PHE A 19 2.37 -5.04 -6.22
N ALA A 20 3.65 -4.66 -6.18
CA ALA A 20 4.75 -5.48 -6.65
C ALA A 20 5.50 -6.11 -5.48
N THR A 21 5.76 -7.41 -5.61
CA THR A 21 6.55 -8.19 -4.67
C THR A 21 7.65 -8.93 -5.43
N VAL A 22 8.49 -9.65 -4.69
CA VAL A 22 9.59 -10.41 -5.27
C VAL A 22 9.50 -11.86 -4.81
N GLU A 23 9.68 -12.79 -5.75
CA GLU A 23 9.80 -14.21 -5.43
C GLU A 23 10.89 -14.82 -6.29
N ASP A 24 11.91 -15.41 -5.66
CA ASP A 24 13.04 -16.02 -6.36
C ASP A 24 13.75 -15.04 -7.32
N GLY A 25 13.88 -13.79 -6.87
CA GLY A 25 14.50 -12.75 -7.67
C GLY A 25 13.66 -12.23 -8.81
N LYS A 26 12.40 -12.66 -8.92
CA LYS A 26 11.50 -12.25 -10.00
C LYS A 26 10.39 -11.34 -9.48
N PRO A 27 10.06 -10.27 -10.21
CA PRO A 27 8.96 -9.42 -9.79
C PRO A 27 7.61 -10.10 -10.01
N LYS A 28 6.71 -9.88 -9.06
CA LYS A 28 5.32 -10.34 -9.14
C LYS A 28 4.42 -9.14 -8.89
N ILE A 29 3.31 -9.05 -9.59
CA ILE A 29 2.45 -7.88 -9.48
C ILE A 29 0.98 -8.29 -9.51
N ARG A 30 0.16 -7.58 -8.74
CA ARG A 30 -1.30 -7.74 -8.69
C ARG A 30 -1.90 -6.41 -8.21
N VAL A 31 -3.22 -6.32 -8.26
CA VAL A 31 -3.92 -5.16 -7.72
C VAL A 31 -4.27 -5.44 -6.26
N PHE A 32 -4.00 -4.45 -5.41
CA PHE A 32 -4.45 -4.46 -4.02
C PHE A 32 -5.20 -3.18 -3.74
N GLN A 33 -6.21 -3.28 -2.90
CA GLN A 33 -6.89 -2.10 -2.39
C GLN A 33 -6.20 -1.65 -1.11
N ILE A 34 -5.88 -0.35 -1.03
CA ILE A 34 -5.40 0.26 0.20
C ILE A 34 -6.61 0.39 1.11
N MET A 35 -6.57 -0.27 2.27
CA MET A 35 -7.72 -0.37 3.16
C MET A 35 -7.82 0.80 4.14
N ARG A 36 -6.70 1.41 4.47
CA ARG A 36 -6.66 2.52 5.43
C ARG A 36 -5.36 3.28 5.25
N VAL A 37 -5.41 4.61 5.44
CA VAL A 37 -4.21 5.45 5.42
C VAL A 37 -4.19 6.22 6.73
N VAL A 38 -3.15 6.01 7.53
CA VAL A 38 -2.97 6.70 8.81
C VAL A 38 -1.55 7.24 8.87
N GLY A 39 -1.43 8.59 8.80
CA GLY A 39 -0.11 9.18 8.70
C GLY A 39 0.65 8.57 7.52
N PRO A 40 1.93 8.23 7.69
CA PRO A 40 2.73 7.66 6.59
C PRO A 40 2.55 6.14 6.44
N ASN A 41 1.49 5.55 6.98
CA ASN A 41 1.27 4.11 6.92
C ASN A 41 0.08 3.77 6.04
N LEU A 42 0.27 2.85 5.12
CA LEU A 42 -0.78 2.29 4.28
C LEU A 42 -1.10 0.89 4.80
N TYR A 43 -2.39 0.60 4.99
CA TYR A 43 -2.82 -0.67 5.56
C TYR A 43 -3.49 -1.53 4.50
N PHE A 44 -3.23 -2.83 4.57
CA PHE A 44 -3.72 -3.82 3.63
C PHE A 44 -4.19 -5.07 4.37
N ALA A 45 -4.98 -5.88 3.67
CA ALA A 45 -5.41 -7.18 4.17
C ALA A 45 -5.24 -8.22 3.06
N THR A 46 -4.74 -9.38 3.43
CA THR A 46 -4.65 -10.52 2.51
C THR A 46 -5.01 -11.79 3.27
N ALA A 47 -5.05 -12.92 2.58
CA ALA A 47 -5.33 -14.19 3.23
C ALA A 47 -4.06 -15.03 3.29
N PRO A 48 -3.84 -15.76 4.41
CA PRO A 48 -2.59 -16.52 4.57
C PRO A 48 -2.35 -17.58 3.50
N HIS A 49 -3.40 -18.04 2.81
CA HIS A 49 -3.24 -19.06 1.77
C HIS A 49 -2.82 -18.50 0.42
N LYS A 50 -2.78 -17.16 0.27
CA LYS A 50 -2.45 -16.53 -1.01
C LYS A 50 -0.94 -16.46 -1.22
N GLU A 51 -0.53 -16.49 -2.49
CA GLU A 51 0.87 -16.41 -2.86
C GLU A 51 1.55 -15.14 -2.34
N VAL A 52 0.83 -14.02 -2.37
CA VAL A 52 1.38 -12.75 -1.93
C VAL A 52 1.79 -12.80 -0.46
N TYR A 53 1.03 -13.50 0.38
CA TYR A 53 1.38 -13.64 1.78
C TYR A 53 2.73 -14.34 1.94
N ARG A 54 2.90 -15.47 1.24
CA ARG A 54 4.16 -16.22 1.25
C ARG A 54 5.31 -15.35 0.75
N GLN A 55 5.08 -14.61 -0.34
CA GLN A 55 6.10 -13.73 -0.91
C GLN A 55 6.54 -12.67 0.09
N LEU A 56 5.60 -12.05 0.78
CA LEU A 56 5.92 -11.00 1.77
C LEU A 56 6.62 -11.55 2.99
N GLN A 57 6.30 -12.78 3.40
CA GLN A 57 7.00 -13.42 4.51
C GLN A 57 8.46 -13.69 4.15
N SER A 58 8.72 -14.05 2.91
CA SER A 58 10.06 -14.36 2.41
C SER A 58 10.86 -13.11 2.07
N ASN A 59 10.20 -12.10 1.50
CA ASN A 59 10.82 -10.84 1.09
C ASN A 59 9.80 -9.72 1.23
N PRO A 60 9.91 -8.89 2.27
CA PRO A 60 8.90 -7.87 2.56
C PRO A 60 9.00 -6.62 1.69
N ASN A 61 9.97 -6.53 0.80
CA ASN A 61 10.12 -5.35 -0.05
C ASN A 61 8.97 -5.22 -1.03
N VAL A 62 8.41 -4.02 -1.14
CA VAL A 62 7.20 -3.75 -1.90
C VAL A 62 7.34 -2.41 -2.63
N GLU A 63 6.79 -2.36 -3.84
CA GLU A 63 6.48 -1.10 -4.49
C GLU A 63 5.03 -1.12 -4.91
N ILE A 64 4.36 0.01 -4.75
CA ILE A 64 2.99 0.17 -5.24
C ILE A 64 2.91 1.36 -6.18
N LEU A 65 1.92 1.31 -7.06
CA LEU A 65 1.68 2.38 -8.02
C LEU A 65 0.18 2.58 -8.19
N ALA A 66 -0.28 3.79 -7.92
CA ALA A 66 -1.66 4.20 -8.17
C ALA A 66 -1.66 5.32 -9.20
N MET A 67 -2.62 5.29 -10.12
CA MET A 67 -2.66 6.25 -11.21
C MET A 67 -4.10 6.66 -11.47
N ALA A 68 -4.29 7.96 -11.74
CA ALA A 68 -5.57 8.50 -12.18
C ALA A 68 -5.28 9.66 -13.13
N GLY A 69 -5.73 9.52 -14.38
CA GLY A 69 -5.44 10.51 -15.39
C GLY A 69 -3.94 10.67 -15.61
N ASN A 70 -3.46 11.90 -15.51
CA ASN A 70 -2.05 12.22 -15.71
C ASN A 70 -1.22 12.13 -14.42
N LEU A 71 -1.87 11.78 -13.31
CA LEU A 71 -1.23 11.77 -11.99
C LEU A 71 -0.94 10.36 -11.56
N SER A 72 0.28 10.10 -11.06
CA SER A 72 0.62 8.82 -10.49
C SER A 72 1.44 9.00 -9.21
N VAL A 73 1.28 8.05 -8.29
CA VAL A 73 2.01 8.01 -7.03
C VAL A 73 2.60 6.63 -6.88
N ARG A 74 3.93 6.57 -6.70
CA ARG A 74 4.63 5.33 -6.44
C ARG A 74 5.19 5.38 -5.03
N VAL A 75 4.95 4.31 -4.26
CA VAL A 75 5.44 4.20 -2.90
C VAL A 75 6.36 2.99 -2.80
N THR A 76 7.51 3.18 -2.15
CA THR A 76 8.45 2.11 -1.85
C THR A 76 8.48 1.91 -0.34
N GLY A 77 8.45 0.66 0.10
CA GLY A 77 8.52 0.34 1.51
C GLY A 77 8.65 -1.15 1.75
N ARG A 78 8.47 -1.55 2.99
CA ARG A 78 8.50 -2.96 3.40
C ARG A 78 7.26 -3.29 4.21
N ALA A 79 6.65 -4.43 3.91
CA ALA A 79 5.46 -4.88 4.61
C ALA A 79 5.81 -5.29 6.05
N VAL A 80 5.00 -4.82 7.01
CA VAL A 80 5.18 -5.14 8.43
C VAL A 80 3.87 -5.73 8.95
N PHE A 81 3.95 -6.96 9.49
CA PHE A 81 2.78 -7.69 9.99
C PHE A 81 2.61 -7.52 11.49
N ASP A 82 2.56 -6.26 11.96
CA ASP A 82 2.43 -5.94 13.37
C ASP A 82 1.15 -5.16 13.68
N VAL A 83 0.11 -5.35 12.86
CA VAL A 83 -1.14 -4.61 13.02
C VAL A 83 -1.89 -5.12 14.26
N PRO A 84 -2.18 -4.24 15.23
CA PRO A 84 -2.92 -4.65 16.44
C PRO A 84 -4.30 -5.19 16.10
N ASP A 85 -4.80 -6.09 16.94
CA ASP A 85 -6.09 -6.73 16.73
C ASP A 85 -7.24 -5.72 16.57
N GLU A 86 -7.24 -4.68 17.39
CA GLU A 86 -8.29 -3.66 17.32
C GLU A 86 -8.28 -2.89 15.99
N VAL A 87 -7.08 -2.68 15.42
CA VAL A 87 -6.95 -2.03 14.12
C VAL A 87 -7.41 -2.98 13.02
N ALA A 88 -7.06 -4.25 13.12
CA ALA A 88 -7.51 -5.27 12.17
C ALA A 88 -9.03 -5.34 12.12
N ARG A 89 -9.69 -5.34 13.29
CA ARG A 89 -11.16 -5.35 13.38
C ARG A 89 -11.76 -4.12 12.72
N ALA A 90 -11.16 -2.95 12.95
CA ALA A 90 -11.64 -1.70 12.36
C ALA A 90 -11.50 -1.71 10.83
N ILE A 91 -10.37 -2.20 10.32
CA ILE A 91 -10.16 -2.31 8.87
C ILE A 91 -11.23 -3.22 8.26
N TYR A 92 -11.48 -4.37 8.89
CA TYR A 92 -12.49 -5.31 8.41
C TYR A 92 -13.87 -4.66 8.36
N ALA A 93 -14.24 -3.92 9.41
CA ALA A 93 -15.55 -3.28 9.50
C ALA A 93 -15.69 -2.12 8.51
N GLU A 94 -14.61 -1.37 8.27
CA GLU A 94 -14.63 -0.18 7.41
C GLU A 94 -14.66 -0.52 5.92
N ASN A 95 -14.27 -1.74 5.55
CA ASN A 95 -14.13 -2.11 4.14
C ASN A 95 -15.10 -3.24 3.81
N PRO A 96 -16.30 -2.91 3.29
CA PRO A 96 -17.37 -3.91 3.09
C PRO A 96 -17.00 -5.09 2.22
N VAL A 97 -15.99 -4.95 1.35
CA VAL A 97 -15.52 -6.07 0.53
C VAL A 97 -14.98 -7.20 1.41
N LEU A 98 -14.43 -6.90 2.58
CA LEU A 98 -13.85 -7.90 3.45
C LEU A 98 -14.91 -8.81 4.07
N PRO A 99 -15.93 -8.29 4.78
CA PRO A 99 -16.97 -9.18 5.30
C PRO A 99 -17.80 -9.83 4.20
N ARG A 100 -17.82 -9.25 2.99
CA ARG A 100 -18.50 -9.89 1.86
C ARG A 100 -17.77 -11.15 1.40
N LEU A 101 -16.46 -11.16 1.45
CA LEU A 101 -15.63 -12.25 0.93
C LEU A 101 -15.12 -13.21 2.02
N TYR A 102 -15.02 -12.75 3.26
CA TYR A 102 -14.46 -13.53 4.37
C TYR A 102 -15.39 -13.50 5.56
N LYS A 103 -15.60 -14.67 6.18
CA LYS A 103 -16.58 -14.82 7.26
C LYS A 103 -16.19 -14.11 8.53
N ALA A 104 -14.88 -14.01 8.80
CA ALA A 104 -14.38 -13.41 10.04
C ALA A 104 -13.14 -12.59 9.77
N TYR A 105 -12.95 -11.52 10.54
CA TYR A 105 -11.75 -10.70 10.38
C TYR A 105 -10.48 -11.53 10.64
N SER A 106 -10.58 -12.54 11.49
CA SER A 106 -9.45 -13.38 11.84
C SER A 106 -9.02 -14.35 10.74
N ASP A 107 -9.79 -14.44 9.65
CA ASP A 107 -9.40 -15.23 8.49
C ASP A 107 -8.36 -14.52 7.64
N LEU A 108 -8.05 -13.27 7.97
CA LEU A 108 -7.16 -12.44 7.18
C LEU A 108 -5.86 -12.16 7.91
N ALA A 109 -4.83 -11.86 7.12
CA ALA A 109 -3.58 -11.33 7.62
C ALA A 109 -3.53 -9.85 7.24
N TYR A 110 -3.32 -9.00 8.24
CA TYR A 110 -3.27 -7.57 8.06
C TYR A 110 -1.84 -7.09 8.16
N PHE A 111 -1.48 -6.15 7.31
CA PHE A 111 -0.14 -5.59 7.36
C PHE A 111 -0.17 -4.12 7.01
N ARG A 112 0.89 -3.43 7.36
CA ARG A 112 1.06 -2.03 7.00
C ARG A 112 2.31 -1.86 6.17
N LEU A 113 2.31 -0.81 5.37
CA LEU A 113 3.45 -0.41 4.56
C LEU A 113 3.81 1.01 4.99
N PRO A 114 4.84 1.17 5.84
CA PRO A 114 5.34 2.52 6.13
C PRO A 114 5.99 3.07 4.87
N VAL A 115 5.69 4.31 4.54
CA VAL A 115 6.28 4.96 3.36
C VAL A 115 7.75 5.24 3.62
N GLU A 116 8.64 4.61 2.86
CA GLU A 116 10.07 4.89 2.90
C GLU A 116 10.45 5.91 1.84
N LYS A 117 9.94 5.73 0.63
CA LYS A 117 10.13 6.64 -0.48
C LYS A 117 8.82 6.81 -1.21
N LEU A 118 8.66 7.97 -1.82
CA LEU A 118 7.44 8.26 -2.57
C LEU A 118 7.77 9.16 -3.74
N ASP A 119 7.22 8.85 -4.90
CA ASP A 119 7.35 9.65 -6.10
C ASP A 119 5.97 10.11 -6.55
N TYR A 120 5.83 11.41 -6.74
CA TYR A 120 4.60 12.05 -7.18
C TYR A 120 4.87 12.63 -8.58
N TYR A 121 4.15 12.14 -9.58
CA TYR A 121 4.42 12.47 -10.95
C TYR A 121 3.14 12.96 -11.62
N ASP A 122 3.19 14.20 -12.16
CA ASP A 122 2.04 14.82 -12.83
C ASP A 122 2.45 15.24 -14.22
N LEU A 123 1.83 14.63 -15.23
CA LEU A 123 2.11 14.91 -16.62
C LEU A 123 1.33 16.12 -17.16
N THR A 124 0.47 16.73 -16.35
CA THR A 124 -0.37 17.83 -16.80
C THR A 124 0.43 19.08 -17.21
N PRO A 125 1.39 19.54 -16.38
CA PRO A 125 2.15 20.73 -16.79
C PRO A 125 3.25 20.40 -17.78
N THR A 126 3.78 21.43 -18.43
CA THR A 126 4.91 21.32 -19.34
C THR A 126 6.01 22.24 -18.89
N PRO A 127 7.17 21.71 -18.45
CA PRO A 127 7.50 20.29 -18.33
C PRO A 127 6.72 19.60 -17.19
N PRO A 128 6.67 18.25 -17.19
CA PRO A 128 5.96 17.53 -16.14
C PRO A 128 6.50 17.84 -14.76
N LEU A 129 5.60 17.79 -13.77
CA LEU A 129 5.99 17.95 -12.38
C LEU A 129 6.40 16.60 -11.81
N PHE A 130 7.58 16.56 -11.20
CA PHE A 130 8.07 15.36 -10.54
C PHE A 130 8.60 15.74 -9.17
N GLU A 131 8.01 15.15 -8.13
CA GLU A 131 8.40 15.42 -6.74
C GLU A 131 8.71 14.12 -6.03
N HIS A 132 9.72 14.15 -5.19
CA HIS A 132 10.21 12.98 -4.48
C HIS A 132 10.22 13.25 -2.98
N PHE A 133 9.86 12.24 -2.21
CA PHE A 133 9.95 12.26 -0.75
C PHE A 133 10.69 11.01 -0.29
N GLU A 134 11.57 11.18 0.68
CA GLU A 134 12.29 10.07 1.28
C GLU A 134 12.28 10.24 2.79
N CYS A 135 11.86 9.18 3.49
CA CYS A 135 11.80 9.21 4.94
C CYS A 135 13.20 9.02 5.51
N GLU A 136 13.66 9.99 6.30
CA GLU A 136 15.01 9.94 6.87
C GLU A 136 15.14 8.92 7.99
N GLU A 137 14.01 8.47 8.54
CA GLU A 137 14.01 7.53 9.66
C GLU A 137 13.80 6.08 9.21
N ALA A 138 13.80 5.82 7.91
CA ALA A 138 13.48 4.51 7.36
C ALA A 138 14.71 3.60 7.31
N HIS A 139 15.28 3.28 8.47
CA HIS A 139 16.39 2.33 8.51
C HIS A 139 16.45 1.54 9.80
#